data_4775b25a153ca7082e8a1ed1da42e154
#
_entry.id   4775b25a153ca7082e8a1ed1da42e154
#
_cell.length_a   1.000
_cell.length_b   1.000
_cell.length_c   1.000
_cell.angle_alpha   90.00
_cell.angle_beta   90.00
_cell.angle_gamma   90.00
#
_symmetry.space_group_name_H-M   'P 1'
#
loop_
_entity.id
_entity.type
_entity.pdbx_description
1 polymer ?
#
loop_
_entity_poly.entity_id
_entity_poly.type
_entity_poly.pdbx_seq_one_letter_code
_entity_poly.pdbx_strand_id
1 'polypeptide(L)'
;LRYNGCALPRRANTFVDVLSAGGYRTASIGKSHLQPFTEKEPLGNKDTKERLISEAWKSDENPYIAEQPSTYEDGKGVEFESPYYGFQHVDMVTGHGYACGGHYGQWFRKKYPNWKELHDRKNELPNNYSCPQSFRTPIPEEAYPTAWIGDRAVDYINDSAKQDAPFFAFVSFPDPHHPFNPPGKYWDMYSPDEFSVDLPYSAHKNPTPAMQDVNRMWEAGESGAIPQMAFRASDEHVKETMALTAGMITMIDDQVGRLIQSLKDNGQYDNTVIVFTSDHGDYLGDFNMLLKGPLKLGSITRVPMIWSDPNSRTAVRTKTLGSTIDLSASILERAGFEPYNGMQGKSFLRSLSGDEPHRDEVLIEFNNNDARMGMVTVPRVRTLRSKSWRLSVYADEDWGELYDLENDPNETHNLWNDEKAEKAKLKLSLRLVEHLARQTDSSPRSKRLA
;
A
#
# COMPACT_ATOMS: atom_id res chain seq x y z
N LEU A 1 5.37 -12.08 -2.95
CA LEU A 1 6.66 -11.56 -2.46
C LEU A 1 7.00 -12.22 -1.13
N ARG A 2 8.30 -12.47 -0.87
CA ARG A 2 8.74 -13.11 0.38
C ARG A 2 8.92 -12.10 1.50
N TYR A 3 9.56 -10.98 1.18
CA TYR A 3 9.87 -9.89 2.09
C TYR A 3 9.69 -8.56 1.38
N ASN A 4 9.58 -7.50 2.14
CA ASN A 4 9.75 -6.15 1.63
C ASN A 4 11.14 -6.03 0.97
N GLY A 5 11.20 -5.41 -0.21
CA GLY A 5 12.42 -5.28 -0.99
C GLY A 5 12.78 -6.45 -1.91
N CYS A 6 12.03 -7.57 -1.89
CA CYS A 6 12.16 -8.61 -2.90
C CYS A 6 11.37 -8.27 -4.16
N ALA A 7 11.97 -8.55 -5.33
CA ALA A 7 11.25 -8.47 -6.59
C ALA A 7 10.17 -9.56 -6.73
N LEU A 8 9.10 -9.25 -7.43
CA LEU A 8 8.22 -10.26 -7.99
C LEU A 8 8.99 -10.99 -9.11
N PRO A 9 9.17 -12.32 -9.03
CA PRO A 9 9.89 -13.04 -10.07
C PRO A 9 9.22 -12.88 -11.44
N ARG A 10 9.97 -12.60 -12.51
CA ARG A 10 9.42 -12.42 -13.87
C ARG A 10 8.64 -13.64 -14.39
N ARG A 11 8.95 -14.83 -13.87
CA ARG A 11 8.22 -16.07 -14.16
C ARG A 11 6.87 -16.21 -13.46
N ALA A 12 6.50 -15.26 -12.58
CA ALA A 12 5.21 -15.27 -11.93
C ALA A 12 4.16 -14.66 -12.85
N ASN A 13 3.12 -15.42 -13.19
CA ASN A 13 1.96 -14.85 -13.87
C ASN A 13 1.16 -13.97 -12.91
N THR A 14 0.65 -12.88 -13.43
CA THR A 14 -0.27 -11.98 -12.74
C THR A 14 -1.68 -12.10 -13.34
N PHE A 15 -2.68 -11.57 -12.66
CA PHE A 15 -4.02 -11.48 -13.24
C PHE A 15 -4.05 -10.56 -14.48
N VAL A 16 -3.11 -9.63 -14.57
CA VAL A 16 -2.96 -8.72 -15.71
C VAL A 16 -2.47 -9.48 -16.95
N ASP A 17 -1.61 -10.52 -16.78
CA ASP A 17 -1.23 -11.40 -17.88
C ASP A 17 -2.46 -12.12 -18.47
N VAL A 18 -3.40 -12.53 -17.61
CA VAL A 18 -4.66 -13.15 -18.09
C VAL A 18 -5.50 -12.16 -18.87
N LEU A 19 -5.66 -10.92 -18.36
CA LEU A 19 -6.40 -9.86 -19.07
C LEU A 19 -5.74 -9.54 -20.43
N SER A 20 -4.42 -9.39 -20.44
CA SER A 20 -3.66 -9.11 -21.67
C SER A 20 -3.82 -10.25 -22.70
N ALA A 21 -3.68 -11.51 -22.27
CA ALA A 21 -3.90 -12.68 -23.12
C ALA A 21 -5.36 -12.79 -23.58
N GLY A 22 -6.30 -12.30 -22.79
CA GLY A 22 -7.74 -12.22 -23.11
C GLY A 22 -8.13 -11.05 -24.00
N GLY A 23 -7.16 -10.29 -24.54
CA GLY A 23 -7.40 -9.21 -25.49
C GLY A 23 -7.62 -7.82 -24.86
N TYR A 24 -7.42 -7.66 -23.56
CA TYR A 24 -7.43 -6.35 -22.92
C TYR A 24 -6.15 -5.57 -23.24
N ARG A 25 -6.26 -4.30 -23.50
CA ARG A 25 -5.15 -3.35 -23.42
C ARG A 25 -4.87 -3.05 -21.96
N THR A 26 -3.64 -3.24 -21.51
CA THR A 26 -3.28 -3.16 -20.09
C THR A 26 -2.28 -2.06 -19.82
N ALA A 27 -2.54 -1.22 -18.81
CA ALA A 27 -1.68 -0.11 -18.43
C ALA A 27 -1.41 -0.07 -16.93
N SER A 28 -0.16 0.28 -16.58
CA SER A 28 0.27 0.71 -15.25
C SER A 28 0.70 2.17 -15.31
N ILE A 29 -0.01 3.05 -14.59
CA ILE A 29 0.22 4.49 -14.59
C ILE A 29 0.42 4.92 -13.14
N GLY A 30 1.64 5.33 -12.80
CA GLY A 30 2.01 5.74 -11.46
C GLY A 30 2.98 4.80 -10.78
N LYS A 31 2.83 4.67 -9.46
CA LYS A 31 3.76 3.93 -8.59
C LYS A 31 3.46 2.44 -8.59
N SER A 32 4.53 1.63 -8.63
CA SER A 32 4.44 0.20 -8.35
C SER A 32 5.54 -0.25 -7.37
N HIS A 33 5.43 -1.46 -6.84
CA HIS A 33 6.44 -2.11 -6.00
C HIS A 33 6.59 -3.58 -6.42
N LEU A 34 6.60 -3.83 -7.70
CA LEU A 34 6.84 -5.17 -8.25
C LEU A 34 8.32 -5.51 -8.24
N GLN A 35 9.17 -4.47 -8.22
CA GLN A 35 10.62 -4.57 -8.08
C GLN A 35 11.11 -3.68 -6.93
N PRO A 36 12.36 -3.86 -6.44
CA PRO A 36 12.96 -2.96 -5.48
C PRO A 36 13.02 -1.53 -6.03
N PHE A 37 12.53 -0.57 -5.25
CA PHE A 37 12.47 0.85 -5.63
C PHE A 37 13.65 1.67 -5.11
N THR A 38 14.61 1.04 -4.47
CA THR A 38 15.83 1.68 -3.94
C THR A 38 17.04 0.78 -4.18
N GLU A 39 18.19 1.39 -4.36
CA GLU A 39 19.51 0.72 -4.43
C GLU A 39 20.12 0.52 -3.06
N LYS A 40 19.50 1.08 -2.01
CA LYS A 40 20.00 0.96 -0.64
C LYS A 40 19.78 -0.45 -0.14
N GLU A 41 20.85 -1.02 0.40
CA GLU A 41 20.76 -2.28 1.12
C GLU A 41 19.93 -2.15 2.40
N PRO A 42 19.28 -3.24 2.86
CA PRO A 42 18.60 -3.27 4.15
C PRO A 42 19.49 -2.76 5.29
N LEU A 43 18.92 -2.05 6.26
CA LEU A 43 19.64 -1.53 7.43
C LEU A 43 19.96 -2.62 8.45
N GLY A 44 19.32 -3.79 8.35
CA GLY A 44 19.42 -4.89 9.29
C GLY A 44 20.72 -5.69 9.20
N ASN A 45 20.81 -6.76 10.01
CA ASN A 45 21.98 -7.62 10.10
C ASN A 45 22.35 -8.21 8.73
N LYS A 46 23.44 -7.72 8.16
CA LYS A 46 24.06 -8.34 7.00
C LYS A 46 24.67 -9.66 7.45
N ASP A 47 24.30 -10.74 6.80
CA ASP A 47 25.01 -12.01 6.97
C ASP A 47 26.40 -11.87 6.31
N THR A 48 27.40 -11.67 7.15
CA THR A 48 28.81 -11.48 6.71
C THR A 48 29.58 -12.78 6.53
N LYS A 49 28.92 -13.94 6.73
CA LYS A 49 29.56 -15.23 6.60
C LYS A 49 29.77 -15.58 5.13
N GLU A 50 31.01 -15.80 4.75
CA GLU A 50 31.31 -16.37 3.44
C GLU A 50 30.74 -17.79 3.31
N ARG A 51 30.03 -18.04 2.21
CA ARG A 51 29.42 -19.32 1.87
C ARG A 51 29.73 -19.66 0.42
N LEU A 52 29.89 -20.95 0.12
CA LEU A 52 30.05 -21.42 -1.27
C LEU A 52 28.82 -21.14 -2.11
N ILE A 53 27.64 -21.19 -1.53
CA ILE A 53 26.33 -20.81 -2.12
C ILE A 53 25.63 -19.99 -1.06
N SER A 54 25.39 -18.68 -1.35
CA SER A 54 24.82 -17.74 -0.40
C SER A 54 23.31 -17.87 -0.27
N GLU A 55 22.62 -18.26 -1.36
CA GLU A 55 21.18 -18.25 -1.46
C GLU A 55 20.59 -19.59 -1.91
N ALA A 56 19.40 -19.93 -1.41
CA ALA A 56 18.66 -21.11 -1.85
C ALA A 56 18.10 -20.98 -3.28
N TRP A 57 18.05 -19.78 -3.81
CA TRP A 57 17.57 -19.48 -5.16
C TRP A 57 18.74 -18.99 -6.02
N LYS A 58 18.74 -19.42 -7.26
CA LYS A 58 19.66 -18.87 -8.25
C LYS A 58 19.24 -17.42 -8.53
N SER A 59 20.24 -16.53 -8.70
CA SER A 59 20.01 -15.18 -9.19
C SER A 59 19.42 -15.23 -10.61
N ASP A 60 18.51 -14.31 -10.90
CA ASP A 60 18.08 -14.08 -12.28
C ASP A 60 19.23 -13.42 -13.07
N GLU A 61 19.38 -13.77 -14.34
CA GLU A 61 20.42 -13.21 -15.21
C GLU A 61 20.26 -11.68 -15.39
N ASN A 62 19.02 -11.19 -15.40
CA ASN A 62 18.70 -9.78 -15.55
C ASN A 62 18.35 -9.14 -14.21
N PRO A 63 18.96 -8.01 -13.84
CA PRO A 63 18.67 -7.31 -12.60
C PRO A 63 17.24 -6.72 -12.60
N TYR A 64 16.64 -6.67 -11.41
CA TYR A 64 15.33 -6.04 -11.17
C TYR A 64 15.51 -4.56 -10.85
N ILE A 65 15.74 -3.73 -11.87
CA ILE A 65 16.08 -2.31 -11.72
C ILE A 65 15.03 -1.35 -12.27
N ALA A 66 13.95 -1.87 -12.85
CA ALA A 66 12.97 -1.04 -13.57
C ALA A 66 12.25 0.00 -12.68
N GLU A 67 12.25 -0.20 -11.37
CA GLU A 67 11.64 0.74 -10.41
C GLU A 67 12.69 1.54 -9.61
N GLN A 68 13.99 1.40 -9.93
CA GLN A 68 15.05 2.14 -9.28
C GLN A 68 15.19 3.55 -9.88
N PRO A 69 15.35 4.60 -9.06
CA PRO A 69 15.48 5.98 -9.54
C PRO A 69 16.64 6.19 -10.51
N SER A 70 17.80 5.56 -10.27
CA SER A 70 18.99 5.68 -11.13
C SER A 70 18.77 5.24 -12.57
N THR A 71 17.86 4.28 -12.79
CA THR A 71 17.49 3.81 -14.13
C THR A 71 16.96 4.95 -15.02
N TYR A 72 16.47 6.05 -14.42
CA TYR A 72 15.86 7.18 -15.12
C TYR A 72 16.73 8.46 -15.13
N GLU A 73 17.95 8.42 -14.59
CA GLU A 73 18.75 9.63 -14.38
C GLU A 73 19.33 10.20 -15.68
N ASP A 74 19.76 9.36 -16.59
CA ASP A 74 20.50 9.77 -17.80
C ASP A 74 19.62 10.30 -18.94
N GLY A 75 18.32 10.48 -18.73
CA GLY A 75 17.39 10.91 -19.78
C GLY A 75 17.19 9.87 -20.89
N LYS A 76 17.78 8.68 -20.76
CA LYS A 76 17.55 7.56 -21.65
C LYS A 76 16.15 6.99 -21.41
N GLY A 77 15.44 6.66 -22.47
CA GLY A 77 14.19 5.92 -22.36
C GLY A 77 14.48 4.58 -21.70
N VAL A 78 13.62 4.20 -20.76
CA VAL A 78 13.65 2.85 -20.20
C VAL A 78 12.77 1.99 -21.06
N GLU A 79 13.38 1.02 -21.75
CA GLU A 79 12.59 -0.04 -22.42
C GLU A 79 12.24 -1.09 -21.35
N PHE A 80 10.96 -1.18 -21.07
CA PHE A 80 10.45 -2.28 -20.27
C PHE A 80 10.42 -3.54 -21.12
N GLU A 81 10.74 -4.70 -20.52
CA GLU A 81 10.34 -5.97 -21.11
C GLU A 81 8.82 -5.95 -21.26
N SER A 82 8.32 -5.84 -22.47
CA SER A 82 6.88 -5.80 -22.70
C SER A 82 6.35 -7.22 -22.94
N PRO A 83 5.32 -7.64 -22.20
CA PRO A 83 4.61 -6.88 -21.18
C PRO A 83 5.34 -6.86 -19.82
N TYR A 84 5.36 -5.71 -19.13
CA TYR A 84 5.89 -5.58 -17.77
C TYR A 84 4.87 -6.16 -16.77
N TYR A 85 5.07 -7.39 -16.32
CA TYR A 85 4.11 -8.12 -15.45
C TYR A 85 2.67 -8.10 -15.97
N GLY A 86 2.52 -8.27 -17.27
CA GLY A 86 1.23 -8.23 -17.97
C GLY A 86 0.79 -6.84 -18.46
N PHE A 87 1.45 -5.76 -18.04
CA PHE A 87 1.17 -4.40 -18.51
C PHE A 87 1.88 -4.11 -19.84
N GLN A 88 1.10 -3.73 -20.86
CA GLN A 88 1.59 -3.37 -22.21
C GLN A 88 2.03 -1.90 -22.27
N HIS A 89 1.44 -1.04 -21.44
CA HIS A 89 1.79 0.37 -21.29
C HIS A 89 2.24 0.64 -19.86
N VAL A 90 3.34 1.39 -19.67
CA VAL A 90 3.86 1.74 -18.36
C VAL A 90 4.29 3.20 -18.32
N ASP A 91 3.63 3.97 -17.47
CA ASP A 91 4.03 5.33 -17.08
C ASP A 91 4.52 5.28 -15.62
N MET A 92 5.81 5.02 -15.41
CA MET A 92 6.39 4.75 -14.11
C MET A 92 6.60 6.02 -13.27
N VAL A 93 6.17 5.97 -12.01
CA VAL A 93 6.55 6.91 -10.96
C VAL A 93 7.28 6.13 -9.86
N THR A 94 8.48 6.57 -9.51
CA THR A 94 9.28 6.00 -8.41
C THR A 94 9.34 6.99 -7.25
N GLY A 95 9.57 6.49 -6.02
CA GLY A 95 9.67 7.36 -4.85
C GLY A 95 8.33 7.91 -4.36
N HIS A 96 8.36 9.02 -3.62
CA HIS A 96 7.19 9.58 -2.94
C HIS A 96 7.25 11.11 -2.90
N GLY A 97 6.07 11.73 -2.89
CA GLY A 97 5.90 13.17 -2.74
C GLY A 97 6.71 13.97 -3.75
N TYR A 98 7.27 15.08 -3.32
CA TYR A 98 8.08 15.96 -4.18
C TYR A 98 9.32 15.29 -4.80
N ALA A 99 9.82 14.20 -4.20
CA ALA A 99 11.02 13.49 -4.64
C ALA A 99 10.74 12.35 -5.63
N CYS A 100 9.55 12.30 -6.21
CA CYS A 100 9.21 11.29 -7.21
C CYS A 100 10.11 11.37 -8.44
N GLY A 101 10.48 10.19 -8.95
CA GLY A 101 11.30 9.99 -10.14
C GLY A 101 10.57 9.17 -11.21
N GLY A 102 11.30 8.31 -11.92
CA GLY A 102 10.71 7.51 -13.00
C GLY A 102 10.50 8.35 -14.27
N HIS A 103 9.53 7.96 -15.09
CA HIS A 103 9.10 8.74 -16.27
C HIS A 103 8.61 10.13 -15.89
N TYR A 104 7.92 10.26 -14.74
CA TYR A 104 7.55 11.55 -14.18
C TYR A 104 8.79 12.43 -13.99
N GLY A 105 9.83 11.92 -13.34
CA GLY A 105 11.06 12.69 -13.09
C GLY A 105 11.76 13.11 -14.39
N GLN A 106 11.77 12.28 -15.44
CA GLN A 106 12.29 12.63 -16.75
C GLN A 106 11.48 13.75 -17.39
N TRP A 107 10.13 13.64 -17.38
CA TRP A 107 9.25 14.70 -17.86
C TRP A 107 9.44 15.99 -17.09
N PHE A 108 9.51 15.93 -15.75
CA PHE A 108 9.65 17.08 -14.88
C PHE A 108 10.95 17.86 -15.18
N ARG A 109 12.08 17.16 -15.25
CA ARG A 109 13.37 17.76 -15.57
C ARG A 109 13.40 18.42 -16.95
N LYS A 110 12.70 17.84 -17.92
CA LYS A 110 12.60 18.41 -19.27
C LYS A 110 11.72 19.67 -19.30
N LYS A 111 10.62 19.67 -18.54
CA LYS A 111 9.64 20.76 -18.52
C LYS A 111 10.09 21.94 -17.66
N TYR A 112 10.81 21.67 -16.56
CA TYR A 112 11.25 22.65 -15.58
C TYR A 112 12.79 22.70 -15.51
N PRO A 113 13.49 23.61 -16.23
CA PRO A 113 14.94 23.69 -16.19
C PRO A 113 15.51 23.96 -14.79
N ASN A 114 14.76 24.63 -13.92
CA ASN A 114 15.07 24.89 -12.51
C ASN A 114 14.63 23.76 -11.56
N TRP A 115 14.44 22.56 -12.06
CA TRP A 115 13.94 21.43 -11.28
C TRP A 115 14.75 21.14 -9.99
N LYS A 116 16.07 21.40 -10.01
CA LYS A 116 16.92 21.22 -8.82
C LYS A 116 16.53 22.16 -7.69
N GLU A 117 16.16 23.39 -8.02
CA GLU A 117 15.68 24.38 -7.04
C GLU A 117 14.31 23.96 -6.48
N LEU A 118 13.41 23.46 -7.34
CA LEU A 118 12.08 22.98 -6.94
C LEU A 118 12.14 21.74 -6.05
N HIS A 119 13.20 20.93 -6.16
CA HIS A 119 13.38 19.73 -5.32
C HIS A 119 14.27 19.99 -4.08
N ASP A 120 14.93 21.14 -3.99
CA ASP A 120 15.77 21.45 -2.83
C ASP A 120 14.92 21.92 -1.64
N ARG A 121 14.97 21.16 -0.55
CA ARG A 121 14.26 21.51 0.70
C ARG A 121 14.63 22.88 1.28
N LYS A 122 15.76 23.45 0.90
CA LYS A 122 16.13 24.83 1.29
C LYS A 122 15.20 25.87 0.70
N ASN A 123 14.50 25.54 -0.38
CA ASN A 123 13.54 26.40 -1.06
C ASN A 123 12.10 26.11 -0.62
N GLU A 124 11.94 25.49 0.54
CA GLU A 124 10.62 25.29 1.16
C GLU A 124 9.86 26.62 1.25
N LEU A 125 8.60 26.59 0.85
CA LEU A 125 7.73 27.76 0.97
C LEU A 125 7.41 28.05 2.45
N PRO A 126 7.24 29.34 2.83
CA PRO A 126 6.90 29.71 4.19
C PRO A 126 5.68 28.95 4.72
N ASN A 127 5.78 28.40 5.91
CA ASN A 127 4.70 27.69 6.58
C ASN A 127 4.90 27.75 8.11
N ASN A 128 3.85 27.35 8.85
CA ASN A 128 3.85 27.32 10.32
C ASN A 128 3.79 25.90 10.88
N TYR A 129 3.89 24.86 10.05
CA TYR A 129 3.84 23.46 10.49
C TYR A 129 5.21 22.98 10.95
N SER A 130 5.22 22.17 12.00
CA SER A 130 6.42 21.64 12.62
C SER A 130 6.46 20.11 12.64
N CYS A 131 5.43 19.43 12.12
CA CYS A 131 5.37 17.98 12.13
C CYS A 131 6.54 17.37 11.32
N PRO A 132 7.16 16.31 11.83
CA PRO A 132 8.24 15.64 11.12
C PRO A 132 7.81 15.22 9.73
N GLN A 133 8.72 15.41 8.75
CA GLN A 133 8.51 15.08 7.34
C GLN A 133 7.46 15.95 6.61
N SER A 134 6.93 17.01 7.22
CA SER A 134 6.23 18.04 6.46
C SER A 134 7.22 18.82 5.59
N PHE A 135 6.75 19.27 4.45
CA PHE A 135 7.53 20.10 3.52
C PHE A 135 6.59 20.84 2.56
N ARG A 136 6.49 22.15 2.70
CA ARG A 136 5.70 22.96 1.78
C ARG A 136 6.45 23.11 0.47
N THR A 137 6.19 22.20 -0.47
CA THR A 137 6.93 22.12 -1.73
C THR A 137 6.69 23.34 -2.62
N PRO A 138 7.75 23.89 -3.27
CA PRO A 138 7.60 24.92 -4.30
C PRO A 138 7.17 24.35 -5.66
N ILE A 139 6.97 23.05 -5.81
CA ILE A 139 6.48 22.44 -7.04
C ILE A 139 5.04 22.90 -7.30
N PRO A 140 4.73 23.46 -8.49
CA PRO A 140 3.38 23.86 -8.85
C PRO A 140 2.39 22.67 -8.83
N GLU A 141 1.11 22.93 -8.53
CA GLU A 141 0.07 21.88 -8.46
C GLU A 141 0.00 21.03 -9.73
N GLU A 142 0.05 21.67 -10.91
CA GLU A 142 -0.01 20.99 -12.20
C GLU A 142 1.25 20.20 -12.56
N ALA A 143 2.33 20.41 -11.81
CA ALA A 143 3.59 19.70 -11.98
C ALA A 143 3.83 18.63 -10.93
N TYR A 144 2.99 18.57 -9.93
CA TYR A 144 3.11 17.58 -8.84
C TYR A 144 2.79 16.16 -9.33
N PRO A 145 3.43 15.11 -8.77
CA PRO A 145 3.27 13.73 -9.27
C PRO A 145 1.81 13.29 -9.40
N THR A 146 0.97 13.62 -8.43
CA THR A 146 -0.46 13.27 -8.44
C THR A 146 -1.20 13.87 -9.63
N ALA A 147 -0.92 15.13 -10.01
CA ALA A 147 -1.49 15.76 -11.21
C ALA A 147 -0.99 15.10 -12.49
N TRP A 148 0.32 14.82 -12.58
CA TRP A 148 0.90 14.16 -13.74
C TRP A 148 0.33 12.77 -13.97
N ILE A 149 0.15 11.97 -12.92
CA ILE A 149 -0.50 10.65 -13.01
C ILE A 149 -1.93 10.80 -13.54
N GLY A 150 -2.68 11.79 -13.03
CA GLY A 150 -4.01 12.11 -13.52
C GLY A 150 -4.02 12.43 -15.02
N ASP A 151 -3.07 13.27 -15.48
CA ASP A 151 -2.93 13.62 -16.91
C ASP A 151 -2.65 12.38 -17.76
N ARG A 152 -1.68 11.54 -17.35
CA ARG A 152 -1.37 10.29 -18.08
C ARG A 152 -2.54 9.31 -18.13
N ALA A 153 -3.28 9.19 -17.04
CA ALA A 153 -4.45 8.33 -16.98
C ALA A 153 -5.59 8.83 -17.88
N VAL A 154 -5.83 10.14 -17.91
CA VAL A 154 -6.80 10.76 -18.84
C VAL A 154 -6.39 10.52 -20.29
N ASP A 155 -5.10 10.73 -20.61
CA ASP A 155 -4.61 10.47 -21.97
C ASP A 155 -4.80 9.00 -22.38
N TYR A 156 -4.51 8.05 -21.49
CA TYR A 156 -4.72 6.63 -21.75
C TYR A 156 -6.19 6.27 -21.95
N ILE A 157 -7.11 6.84 -21.15
CA ILE A 157 -8.55 6.67 -21.30
C ILE A 157 -9.00 7.21 -22.66
N ASN A 158 -8.57 8.43 -23.03
CA ASN A 158 -8.91 9.05 -24.31
C ASN A 158 -8.39 8.26 -25.50
N ASP A 159 -7.20 7.66 -25.38
CA ASP A 159 -6.66 6.78 -26.43
C ASP A 159 -7.38 5.44 -26.49
N SER A 160 -7.81 4.91 -25.36
CA SER A 160 -8.58 3.68 -25.30
C SER A 160 -9.95 3.81 -25.92
N ALA A 161 -10.57 4.99 -25.87
CA ALA A 161 -11.84 5.27 -26.52
C ALA A 161 -11.80 5.18 -28.07
N LYS A 162 -10.62 5.26 -28.65
CA LYS A 162 -10.40 5.15 -30.12
C LYS A 162 -10.17 3.69 -30.58
N GLN A 163 -10.22 2.73 -29.66
CA GLN A 163 -9.89 1.35 -29.90
C GLN A 163 -11.11 0.45 -29.60
N ASP A 164 -11.26 -0.63 -30.35
CA ASP A 164 -12.34 -1.60 -30.13
C ASP A 164 -12.04 -2.55 -28.94
N ALA A 165 -10.76 -2.70 -28.56
CA ALA A 165 -10.36 -3.59 -27.48
C ALA A 165 -10.72 -3.01 -26.11
N PRO A 166 -11.20 -3.83 -25.15
CA PRO A 166 -11.38 -3.40 -23.78
C PRO A 166 -10.05 -3.04 -23.14
N PHE A 167 -10.07 -2.24 -22.07
CA PHE A 167 -8.85 -1.87 -21.37
C PHE A 167 -8.91 -2.20 -19.87
N PHE A 168 -7.72 -2.38 -19.28
CA PHE A 168 -7.48 -2.39 -17.85
C PHE A 168 -6.40 -1.36 -17.53
N ALA A 169 -6.71 -0.37 -16.71
CA ALA A 169 -5.77 0.63 -16.24
C ALA A 169 -5.61 0.54 -14.73
N PHE A 170 -4.39 0.29 -14.27
CA PHE A 170 -3.98 0.42 -12.88
C PHE A 170 -3.37 1.81 -12.69
N VAL A 171 -4.15 2.73 -12.09
CA VAL A 171 -3.72 4.10 -11.81
C VAL A 171 -3.36 4.20 -10.33
N SER A 172 -2.09 4.44 -10.04
CA SER A 172 -1.54 4.36 -8.69
C SER A 172 -0.86 5.66 -8.27
N PHE A 173 -1.46 6.35 -7.31
CA PHE A 173 -0.91 7.57 -6.72
C PHE A 173 0.03 7.20 -5.56
N PRO A 174 1.26 7.79 -5.49
CA PRO A 174 2.14 7.63 -4.33
C PRO A 174 1.60 8.28 -3.06
N ASP A 175 0.83 9.35 -3.19
CA ASP A 175 0.15 10.01 -2.09
C ASP A 175 -1.00 9.14 -1.53
N PRO A 176 -1.35 9.31 -0.25
CA PRO A 176 -0.84 10.27 0.74
C PRO A 176 0.38 9.77 1.55
N HIS A 177 1.27 8.97 0.96
CA HIS A 177 2.50 8.53 1.61
C HIS A 177 3.37 9.74 2.02
N HIS A 178 4.03 9.67 3.17
CA HIS A 178 5.00 10.71 3.54
C HIS A 178 6.12 10.85 2.48
N PRO A 179 6.75 12.03 2.33
CA PRO A 179 6.60 13.26 3.12
C PRO A 179 5.24 13.91 2.94
N PHE A 180 4.74 14.58 4.00
CA PHE A 180 3.46 15.28 3.99
C PHE A 180 3.65 16.63 3.32
N ASN A 181 3.42 16.68 2.01
CA ASN A 181 3.81 17.84 1.19
C ASN A 181 2.83 18.14 0.04
N PRO A 182 1.52 18.26 0.32
CA PRO A 182 0.57 18.64 -0.69
C PRO A 182 0.95 20.00 -1.30
N PRO A 183 0.87 20.16 -2.64
CA PRO A 183 1.27 21.40 -3.31
C PRO A 183 0.16 22.46 -3.26
N GLY A 184 0.55 23.73 -3.39
CA GLY A 184 -0.33 24.87 -3.66
C GLY A 184 -1.51 24.97 -2.69
N LYS A 185 -2.73 25.04 -3.24
CA LYS A 185 -3.99 25.19 -2.46
C LYS A 185 -4.26 24.05 -1.48
N TYR A 186 -3.76 22.84 -1.76
CA TYR A 186 -4.01 21.66 -0.94
C TYR A 186 -3.25 21.69 0.38
N TRP A 187 -2.17 22.50 0.48
CA TRP A 187 -1.45 22.72 1.72
C TRP A 187 -2.27 23.47 2.77
N ASP A 188 -3.00 24.48 2.33
CA ASP A 188 -3.77 25.36 3.21
C ASP A 188 -5.27 24.97 3.27
N MET A 189 -5.65 23.81 2.70
CA MET A 189 -7.06 23.44 2.52
C MET A 189 -7.75 23.04 3.82
N TYR A 190 -7.02 22.43 4.74
CA TYR A 190 -7.52 21.99 6.05
C TYR A 190 -6.67 22.60 7.16
N SER A 191 -7.34 22.97 8.27
CA SER A 191 -6.64 23.40 9.48
C SER A 191 -6.38 22.22 10.42
N PRO A 192 -5.24 22.15 11.12
CA PRO A 192 -5.02 21.18 12.19
C PRO A 192 -6.11 21.21 13.28
N ASP A 193 -6.76 22.35 13.49
CA ASP A 193 -7.85 22.51 14.46
C ASP A 193 -9.13 21.75 14.10
N GLU A 194 -9.27 21.32 12.84
CA GLU A 194 -10.38 20.49 12.37
C GLU A 194 -10.22 19.01 12.79
N PHE A 195 -9.07 18.63 13.33
CA PHE A 195 -8.73 17.24 13.67
C PHE A 195 -8.54 17.07 15.17
N SER A 196 -8.80 15.86 15.67
CA SER A 196 -8.59 15.44 17.05
C SER A 196 -7.71 14.18 17.11
N VAL A 197 -7.00 14.01 18.22
CA VAL A 197 -6.28 12.78 18.54
C VAL A 197 -7.21 11.94 19.42
N ASP A 198 -8.02 11.11 18.79
CA ASP A 198 -9.05 10.32 19.48
C ASP A 198 -8.46 9.16 20.28
N LEU A 199 -7.31 8.64 19.83
CA LEU A 199 -6.59 7.54 20.46
C LEU A 199 -5.16 7.97 20.82
N PRO A 200 -4.97 8.76 21.90
CA PRO A 200 -3.62 9.10 22.37
C PRO A 200 -2.89 7.85 22.89
N TYR A 201 -1.57 7.90 23.01
CA TYR A 201 -0.77 6.78 23.53
C TYR A 201 -1.28 6.26 24.88
N SER A 202 -1.72 7.15 25.75
CA SER A 202 -2.30 6.82 27.07
C SER A 202 -3.63 6.06 27.00
N ALA A 203 -4.29 6.02 25.86
CA ALA A 203 -5.52 5.24 25.69
C ALA A 203 -5.25 3.73 25.65
N HIS A 204 -4.03 3.31 25.28
CA HIS A 204 -3.67 1.90 25.30
C HIS A 204 -3.31 1.44 26.71
N LYS A 205 -4.11 0.53 27.29
CA LYS A 205 -4.01 0.12 28.69
C LYS A 205 -2.76 -0.70 29.00
N ASN A 206 -2.27 -1.47 28.04
CA ASN A 206 -1.11 -2.36 28.17
C ASN A 206 -0.33 -2.42 26.83
N PRO A 207 0.40 -1.34 26.48
CA PRO A 207 1.14 -1.24 25.23
C PRO A 207 2.08 -2.43 25.01
N THR A 208 2.16 -2.91 23.77
CA THR A 208 3.09 -3.97 23.37
C THR A 208 4.54 -3.51 23.52
N PRO A 209 5.52 -4.44 23.62
CA PRO A 209 6.94 -4.06 23.66
C PRO A 209 7.36 -3.16 22.49
N ALA A 210 6.80 -3.37 21.31
CA ALA A 210 7.04 -2.54 20.14
C ALA A 210 6.50 -1.10 20.31
N MET A 211 5.31 -0.93 20.89
CA MET A 211 4.77 0.40 21.23
C MET A 211 5.58 1.09 22.34
N GLN A 212 6.05 0.30 23.32
CA GLN A 212 6.90 0.81 24.39
C GLN A 212 8.25 1.31 23.86
N ASP A 213 8.84 0.61 22.88
CA ASP A 213 10.09 1.05 22.26
C ASP A 213 9.92 2.38 21.51
N VAL A 214 8.84 2.52 20.72
CA VAL A 214 8.49 3.78 20.05
C VAL A 214 8.29 4.91 21.07
N ASN A 215 7.67 4.63 22.23
CA ASN A 215 7.50 5.60 23.29
C ASN A 215 8.84 5.95 23.96
N ARG A 216 9.70 4.97 24.20
CA ARG A 216 11.06 5.20 24.75
C ARG A 216 11.87 6.12 23.84
N MET A 217 11.81 5.92 22.53
CA MET A 217 12.47 6.82 21.57
C MET A 217 11.91 8.24 21.62
N TRP A 218 10.60 8.38 21.80
CA TRP A 218 9.96 9.69 22.01
C TRP A 218 10.47 10.38 23.27
N GLU A 219 10.52 9.69 24.39
CA GLU A 219 11.01 10.22 25.69
C GLU A 219 12.50 10.59 25.64
N ALA A 220 13.28 9.87 24.82
CA ALA A 220 14.69 10.16 24.58
C ALA A 220 14.93 11.33 23.59
N GLY A 221 13.89 11.88 22.95
CA GLY A 221 14.03 12.89 21.92
C GLY A 221 14.55 12.36 20.57
N GLU A 222 14.47 11.04 20.35
CA GLU A 222 14.96 10.34 19.15
C GLU A 222 13.82 10.01 18.16
N SER A 223 12.63 10.49 18.43
CA SER A 223 11.45 10.20 17.62
C SER A 223 11.61 10.72 16.18
N GLY A 224 11.30 9.88 15.19
CA GLY A 224 11.44 10.25 13.77
C GLY A 224 12.87 10.26 13.23
N ALA A 225 13.87 9.91 14.04
CA ALA A 225 15.28 9.88 13.63
C ALA A 225 15.57 8.86 12.50
N ILE A 226 14.79 7.78 12.45
CA ILE A 226 14.95 6.73 11.45
C ILE A 226 13.89 6.94 10.34
N PRO A 227 14.29 7.25 9.11
CA PRO A 227 13.38 7.41 7.99
C PRO A 227 12.52 6.17 7.76
N GLN A 228 11.25 6.36 7.39
CA GLN A 228 10.29 5.29 7.05
C GLN A 228 9.97 4.30 8.19
N MET A 229 10.38 4.59 9.43
CA MET A 229 10.02 3.84 10.61
C MET A 229 8.89 4.56 11.35
N ALA A 230 7.91 3.79 11.84
CA ALA A 230 6.88 4.34 12.72
C ALA A 230 7.52 5.03 13.93
N PHE A 231 6.97 6.16 14.32
CA PHE A 231 7.44 6.96 15.46
C PHE A 231 6.27 7.59 16.18
N ARG A 232 6.48 7.94 17.46
CA ARG A 232 5.52 8.70 18.25
C ARG A 232 5.69 10.21 17.97
N ALA A 233 4.55 10.92 17.88
CA ALA A 233 4.49 12.36 17.67
C ALA A 233 3.65 13.04 18.75
N SER A 234 3.77 14.37 18.89
CA SER A 234 2.88 15.17 19.73
C SER A 234 1.47 15.23 19.13
N ASP A 235 0.48 15.58 19.94
CA ASP A 235 -0.89 15.80 19.46
C ASP A 235 -0.94 16.89 18.37
N GLU A 236 -0.13 17.93 18.50
CA GLU A 236 0.00 19.00 17.52
C GLU A 236 0.53 18.45 16.19
N HIS A 237 1.65 17.72 16.19
CA HIS A 237 2.21 17.10 15.00
C HIS A 237 1.26 16.10 14.34
N VAL A 238 0.49 15.33 15.12
CA VAL A 238 -0.53 14.42 14.60
C VAL A 238 -1.61 15.20 13.85
N LYS A 239 -2.14 16.27 14.43
CA LYS A 239 -3.16 17.11 13.80
C LYS A 239 -2.66 17.80 12.52
N GLU A 240 -1.44 18.32 12.55
CA GLU A 240 -0.77 18.88 11.36
C GLU A 240 -0.65 17.83 10.26
N THR A 241 -0.20 16.63 10.61
CA THR A 241 -0.09 15.51 9.66
C THR A 241 -1.44 15.11 9.09
N MET A 242 -2.50 15.07 9.91
CA MET A 242 -3.87 14.78 9.45
C MET A 242 -4.36 15.83 8.45
N ALA A 243 -4.14 17.11 8.72
CA ALA A 243 -4.53 18.21 7.83
C ALA A 243 -3.83 18.11 6.46
N LEU A 244 -2.51 17.89 6.46
CA LEU A 244 -1.73 17.72 5.23
C LEU A 244 -2.14 16.45 4.46
N THR A 245 -2.37 15.34 5.16
CA THR A 245 -2.84 14.09 4.57
C THR A 245 -4.21 14.27 3.92
N ALA A 246 -5.13 15.00 4.56
CA ALA A 246 -6.43 15.32 3.99
C ALA A 246 -6.30 16.16 2.71
N GLY A 247 -5.37 17.12 2.67
CA GLY A 247 -5.05 17.88 1.46
C GLY A 247 -4.54 16.99 0.32
N MET A 248 -3.63 16.04 0.61
CA MET A 248 -3.13 15.07 -0.37
C MET A 248 -4.25 14.16 -0.90
N ILE A 249 -5.14 13.69 -0.02
CA ILE A 249 -6.30 12.87 -0.40
C ILE A 249 -7.26 13.67 -1.28
N THR A 250 -7.50 14.94 -0.98
CA THR A 250 -8.37 15.79 -1.81
C THR A 250 -7.78 16.00 -3.19
N MET A 251 -6.45 16.13 -3.31
CA MET A 251 -5.81 16.20 -4.62
C MET A 251 -6.00 14.91 -5.44
N ILE A 252 -5.95 13.74 -4.79
CA ILE A 252 -6.27 12.45 -5.44
C ILE A 252 -7.73 12.42 -5.89
N ASP A 253 -8.67 12.85 -5.05
CA ASP A 253 -10.10 12.88 -5.36
C ASP A 253 -10.39 13.77 -6.57
N ASP A 254 -9.74 14.94 -6.66
CA ASP A 254 -9.81 15.81 -7.85
C ASP A 254 -9.34 15.07 -9.11
N GLN A 255 -8.26 14.26 -9.03
CA GLN A 255 -7.81 13.47 -10.19
C GLN A 255 -8.80 12.36 -10.53
N VAL A 256 -9.31 11.63 -9.55
CA VAL A 256 -10.36 10.60 -9.75
C VAL A 256 -11.59 11.22 -10.43
N GLY A 257 -11.99 12.41 -10.01
CA GLY A 257 -13.05 13.19 -10.66
C GLY A 257 -12.79 13.44 -12.15
N ARG A 258 -11.54 13.82 -12.51
CA ARG A 258 -11.11 14.03 -13.90
C ARG A 258 -11.15 12.74 -14.72
N LEU A 259 -10.71 11.62 -14.16
CA LEU A 259 -10.76 10.31 -14.82
C LEU A 259 -12.21 9.90 -15.12
N ILE A 260 -13.10 10.04 -14.13
CA ILE A 260 -14.53 9.75 -14.28
C ILE A 260 -15.16 10.67 -15.34
N GLN A 261 -14.80 11.95 -15.36
CA GLN A 261 -15.31 12.88 -16.37
C GLN A 261 -14.83 12.50 -17.76
N SER A 262 -13.55 12.12 -17.93
CA SER A 262 -13.03 11.64 -19.20
C SER A 262 -13.78 10.41 -19.71
N LEU A 263 -14.08 9.44 -18.84
CA LEU A 263 -14.91 8.27 -19.21
C LEU A 263 -16.32 8.67 -19.68
N LYS A 264 -16.93 9.67 -19.03
CA LYS A 264 -18.26 10.20 -19.44
C LYS A 264 -18.20 10.89 -20.80
N ASP A 265 -17.21 11.76 -20.99
CA ASP A 265 -17.05 12.54 -22.22
C ASP A 265 -16.78 11.61 -23.43
N ASN A 266 -16.16 10.48 -23.20
CA ASN A 266 -15.88 9.45 -24.22
C ASN A 266 -17.02 8.41 -24.38
N GLY A 267 -18.08 8.49 -23.59
CA GLY A 267 -19.17 7.51 -23.61
C GLY A 267 -18.81 6.13 -23.07
N GLN A 268 -17.68 6.00 -22.33
CA GLN A 268 -17.20 4.72 -21.78
C GLN A 268 -17.66 4.49 -20.34
N TYR A 269 -18.18 5.52 -19.65
CA TYR A 269 -18.56 5.44 -18.23
C TYR A 269 -19.53 4.30 -17.94
N ASP A 270 -20.54 4.12 -18.77
CA ASP A 270 -21.59 3.09 -18.59
C ASP A 270 -21.12 1.68 -19.02
N ASN A 271 -19.86 1.52 -19.43
CA ASN A 271 -19.23 0.24 -19.78
C ASN A 271 -17.90 0.03 -19.04
N THR A 272 -17.64 0.80 -17.97
CA THR A 272 -16.40 0.70 -17.20
C THR A 272 -16.68 0.40 -15.74
N VAL A 273 -16.08 -0.67 -15.22
CA VAL A 273 -16.01 -0.92 -13.76
C VAL A 273 -14.91 -0.05 -13.19
N ILE A 274 -15.23 0.69 -12.11
CA ILE A 274 -14.28 1.55 -11.41
C ILE A 274 -14.06 0.97 -10.01
N VAL A 275 -12.80 0.72 -9.67
CA VAL A 275 -12.40 0.21 -8.37
C VAL A 275 -11.46 1.22 -7.72
N PHE A 276 -11.79 1.63 -6.48
CA PHE A 276 -10.93 2.50 -5.67
C PHE A 276 -10.51 1.76 -4.40
N THR A 277 -9.21 1.71 -4.13
CA THR A 277 -8.65 1.08 -2.94
C THR A 277 -7.28 1.66 -2.61
N SER A 278 -6.67 1.18 -1.51
CA SER A 278 -5.29 1.45 -1.11
C SER A 278 -4.56 0.14 -0.84
N ASP A 279 -3.22 0.17 -0.89
CA ASP A 279 -2.34 -0.97 -0.56
C ASP A 279 -2.35 -1.27 0.94
N HIS A 280 -2.29 -0.24 1.81
CA HIS A 280 -2.34 -0.30 3.27
C HIS A 280 -2.75 1.06 3.82
N GLY A 281 -3.01 1.14 5.12
CA GLY A 281 -3.22 2.39 5.82
C GLY A 281 -1.94 2.99 6.41
N ASP A 282 -2.12 3.98 7.28
CA ASP A 282 -1.09 4.63 8.10
C ASP A 282 -1.62 4.70 9.54
N TYR A 283 -0.75 4.70 10.54
CA TYR A 283 -1.21 4.87 11.93
C TYR A 283 -1.91 6.21 12.12
N LEU A 284 -1.45 7.24 11.46
CA LEU A 284 -2.05 8.57 11.32
C LEU A 284 -2.65 9.10 12.64
N GLY A 285 -1.91 8.93 13.74
CA GLY A 285 -2.27 9.40 15.07
C GLY A 285 -2.82 8.34 16.02
N ASP A 286 -3.14 7.13 15.56
CA ASP A 286 -3.50 6.06 16.48
C ASP A 286 -2.35 5.79 17.45
N PHE A 287 -2.64 5.95 18.74
CA PHE A 287 -1.67 5.91 19.84
C PHE A 287 -0.49 6.89 19.67
N ASN A 288 -0.77 8.07 19.12
CA ASN A 288 0.21 9.09 18.73
C ASN A 288 1.28 8.58 17.74
N MET A 289 1.08 7.45 17.08
CA MET A 289 2.02 6.94 16.08
C MET A 289 1.71 7.51 14.70
N LEU A 290 2.76 7.75 13.92
CA LEU A 290 2.72 8.12 12.52
C LEU A 290 3.46 7.07 11.68
N LEU A 291 3.18 7.05 10.37
CA LEU A 291 3.68 6.13 9.38
C LEU A 291 3.15 4.70 9.60
N LYS A 292 3.97 3.69 9.32
CA LYS A 292 3.56 2.29 9.29
C LYS A 292 4.62 1.37 9.88
N GLY A 293 4.19 0.17 10.26
CA GLY A 293 5.09 -0.79 10.88
C GLY A 293 4.51 -2.19 11.03
N PRO A 294 5.14 -3.02 11.88
CA PRO A 294 4.73 -4.41 12.10
C PRO A 294 3.44 -4.57 12.90
N LEU A 295 2.99 -3.56 13.67
CA LEU A 295 1.74 -3.62 14.40
C LEU A 295 0.55 -3.53 13.44
N LYS A 296 -0.30 -4.56 13.44
CA LYS A 296 -1.40 -4.71 12.46
C LYS A 296 -2.72 -4.13 12.99
N LEU A 297 -2.66 -2.92 13.54
CA LEU A 297 -3.82 -2.15 13.99
C LEU A 297 -4.83 -1.92 12.86
N GLY A 298 -6.06 -1.59 13.22
CA GLY A 298 -7.12 -1.30 12.28
C GLY A 298 -6.76 -0.22 11.28
N SER A 299 -6.06 0.84 11.71
CA SER A 299 -5.59 1.93 10.85
C SER A 299 -4.62 1.48 9.74
N ILE A 300 -3.85 0.42 9.96
CA ILE A 300 -2.94 -0.14 8.93
C ILE A 300 -3.65 -1.13 8.02
N THR A 301 -4.57 -1.95 8.56
CA THR A 301 -5.08 -3.12 7.85
C THR A 301 -6.44 -2.90 7.19
N ARG A 302 -7.16 -1.83 7.55
CA ARG A 302 -8.44 -1.46 6.96
C ARG A 302 -8.23 -0.39 5.91
N VAL A 303 -8.42 -0.75 4.66
CA VAL A 303 -8.30 0.16 3.51
C VAL A 303 -9.68 0.47 2.93
N PRO A 304 -9.86 1.61 2.25
CA PRO A 304 -11.06 1.87 1.49
C PRO A 304 -11.21 0.81 0.38
N MET A 305 -12.44 0.42 0.09
CA MET A 305 -12.78 -0.48 -1.01
C MET A 305 -14.11 -0.04 -1.59
N ILE A 306 -14.07 0.52 -2.80
CA ILE A 306 -15.24 0.92 -3.56
C ILE A 306 -15.23 0.15 -4.88
N TRP A 307 -16.34 -0.52 -5.17
CA TRP A 307 -16.56 -1.20 -6.44
C TRP A 307 -17.78 -0.60 -7.12
N SER A 308 -17.57 0.13 -8.20
CA SER A 308 -18.63 0.75 -8.99
C SER A 308 -18.79 0.02 -10.32
N ASP A 309 -19.85 -0.76 -10.45
CA ASP A 309 -20.15 -1.58 -11.64
C ASP A 309 -21.29 -0.97 -12.44
N PRO A 310 -21.15 -0.83 -13.77
CA PRO A 310 -22.25 -0.38 -14.65
C PRO A 310 -23.56 -1.15 -14.46
N ASN A 311 -23.46 -2.45 -14.18
CA ASN A 311 -24.64 -3.31 -13.99
C ASN A 311 -25.40 -3.02 -12.68
N SER A 312 -24.77 -2.36 -11.70
CA SER A 312 -25.40 -1.99 -10.44
C SER A 312 -24.66 -0.81 -9.79
N ARG A 313 -25.11 0.40 -10.11
CA ARG A 313 -24.56 1.63 -9.49
C ARG A 313 -25.38 2.09 -8.29
N THR A 314 -26.28 1.27 -7.77
CA THR A 314 -26.97 1.54 -6.52
C THR A 314 -25.96 1.45 -5.38
N ALA A 315 -25.89 2.52 -4.57
CA ALA A 315 -24.99 2.57 -3.43
C ALA A 315 -25.41 1.54 -2.36
N VAL A 316 -24.55 0.56 -2.14
CA VAL A 316 -24.72 -0.45 -1.08
C VAL A 316 -23.49 -0.43 -0.18
N ARG A 317 -23.70 -0.57 1.11
CA ARG A 317 -22.62 -0.70 2.08
C ARG A 317 -22.70 -2.07 2.74
N THR A 318 -21.70 -2.92 2.54
CA THR A 318 -21.64 -4.27 3.15
C THR A 318 -20.65 -4.29 4.32
N LYS A 319 -20.93 -5.15 5.32
CA LYS A 319 -20.03 -5.48 6.44
C LYS A 319 -19.23 -6.77 6.19
N THR A 320 -19.27 -7.28 4.98
CA THR A 320 -18.51 -8.46 4.56
C THR A 320 -17.01 -8.21 4.69
N LEU A 321 -16.28 -9.19 5.22
CA LEU A 321 -14.82 -9.17 5.24
C LEU A 321 -14.29 -9.55 3.85
N GLY A 322 -13.33 -8.76 3.34
CA GLY A 322 -12.59 -9.03 2.13
C GLY A 322 -11.11 -8.76 2.33
N SER A 323 -10.30 -9.21 1.40
CA SER A 323 -8.86 -8.96 1.36
C SER A 323 -8.47 -8.38 0.02
N THR A 324 -7.39 -7.61 -0.04
CA THR A 324 -6.87 -7.03 -1.30
C THR A 324 -6.49 -8.10 -2.32
N ILE A 325 -6.12 -9.31 -1.89
CA ILE A 325 -5.90 -10.45 -2.81
C ILE A 325 -7.16 -10.90 -3.56
N ASP A 326 -8.34 -10.56 -3.05
CA ASP A 326 -9.62 -10.93 -3.64
C ASP A 326 -9.98 -10.06 -4.85
N LEU A 327 -9.35 -8.90 -4.98
CA LEU A 327 -9.53 -8.00 -6.10
C LEU A 327 -9.19 -8.67 -7.43
N SER A 328 -8.05 -9.36 -7.51
CA SER A 328 -7.61 -10.02 -8.74
C SER A 328 -8.60 -11.07 -9.22
N ALA A 329 -9.11 -11.90 -8.31
CA ALA A 329 -10.12 -12.91 -8.63
C ALA A 329 -11.46 -12.27 -9.03
N SER A 330 -11.86 -11.17 -8.37
CA SER A 330 -13.09 -10.45 -8.69
C SER A 330 -13.02 -9.75 -10.04
N ILE A 331 -11.87 -9.16 -10.37
CA ILE A 331 -11.63 -8.52 -11.67
C ILE A 331 -11.69 -9.57 -12.79
N LEU A 332 -11.02 -10.73 -12.63
CA LEU A 332 -11.06 -11.80 -13.62
C LEU A 332 -12.48 -12.34 -13.84
N GLU A 333 -13.21 -12.64 -12.74
CA GLU A 333 -14.60 -13.10 -12.86
C GLU A 333 -15.48 -12.06 -13.58
N ARG A 334 -15.33 -10.77 -13.24
CA ARG A 334 -16.09 -9.69 -13.88
C ARG A 334 -15.74 -9.51 -15.35
N ALA A 335 -14.50 -9.81 -15.73
CA ALA A 335 -14.03 -9.82 -17.12
C ALA A 335 -14.38 -11.11 -17.87
N GLY A 336 -14.97 -12.10 -17.22
CA GLY A 336 -15.36 -13.39 -17.83
C GLY A 336 -14.21 -14.40 -17.94
N PHE A 337 -13.16 -14.25 -17.13
CA PHE A 337 -12.01 -15.17 -17.11
C PHE A 337 -11.98 -16.00 -15.84
N GLU A 338 -11.54 -17.25 -15.99
CA GLU A 338 -11.31 -18.14 -14.85
C GLU A 338 -9.98 -17.81 -14.14
N PRO A 339 -9.93 -17.92 -12.80
CA PRO A 339 -8.70 -17.82 -12.04
C PRO A 339 -7.70 -18.92 -12.43
N TYR A 340 -6.41 -18.59 -12.51
CA TYR A 340 -5.36 -19.60 -12.73
C TYR A 340 -5.02 -20.37 -11.45
N ASN A 341 -4.45 -21.58 -11.62
CA ASN A 341 -4.00 -22.41 -10.51
C ASN A 341 -2.93 -21.70 -9.70
N GLY A 342 -3.07 -21.68 -8.37
CA GLY A 342 -2.17 -20.97 -7.46
C GLY A 342 -2.70 -19.58 -7.03
N MET A 343 -3.77 -19.07 -7.64
CA MET A 343 -4.43 -17.87 -7.17
C MET A 343 -5.15 -18.14 -5.84
N GLN A 344 -4.83 -17.39 -4.78
CA GLN A 344 -5.38 -17.59 -3.43
C GLN A 344 -6.56 -16.65 -3.13
N GLY A 345 -6.72 -15.58 -3.90
CA GLY A 345 -7.87 -14.69 -3.83
C GLY A 345 -9.17 -15.38 -4.24
N LYS A 346 -10.29 -14.91 -3.70
CA LYS A 346 -11.64 -15.36 -4.03
C LYS A 346 -12.45 -14.17 -4.48
N SER A 347 -13.26 -14.33 -5.51
CA SER A 347 -14.15 -13.26 -5.93
C SER A 347 -15.18 -12.92 -4.86
N PHE A 348 -15.38 -11.63 -4.61
CA PHE A 348 -16.39 -11.10 -3.69
C PHE A 348 -17.64 -10.58 -4.43
N LEU A 349 -17.75 -10.75 -5.74
CA LEU A 349 -18.83 -10.16 -6.53
C LEU A 349 -20.21 -10.53 -6.02
N ARG A 350 -20.41 -11.80 -5.59
CA ARG A 350 -21.68 -12.26 -5.03
C ARG A 350 -22.03 -11.62 -3.69
N SER A 351 -21.03 -11.08 -2.99
CA SER A 351 -21.23 -10.43 -1.68
C SER A 351 -21.47 -8.92 -1.80
N LEU A 352 -21.39 -8.36 -2.98
CA LEU A 352 -21.60 -6.92 -3.20
C LEU A 352 -23.07 -6.52 -3.01
N SER A 353 -24.02 -7.44 -3.26
CA SER A 353 -25.44 -7.24 -2.97
C SER A 353 -25.73 -7.25 -1.47
N GLY A 354 -24.79 -7.72 -0.63
CA GLY A 354 -24.97 -7.85 0.81
C GLY A 354 -25.64 -9.16 1.26
N ASP A 355 -26.04 -10.02 0.32
CA ASP A 355 -26.86 -11.22 0.60
C ASP A 355 -25.99 -12.44 0.97
N GLU A 356 -24.76 -12.50 0.49
CA GLU A 356 -23.86 -13.62 0.76
C GLU A 356 -22.60 -13.18 1.54
N PRO A 357 -22.22 -13.91 2.61
CA PRO A 357 -20.95 -13.67 3.29
C PRO A 357 -19.80 -14.12 2.38
N HIS A 358 -18.73 -13.31 2.33
CA HIS A 358 -17.54 -13.64 1.54
C HIS A 358 -16.51 -14.42 2.37
N ARG A 359 -16.07 -13.81 3.47
CA ARG A 359 -15.09 -14.39 4.40
C ARG A 359 -15.51 -14.18 5.84
N ASP A 360 -15.26 -15.19 6.69
CA ASP A 360 -15.40 -15.05 8.13
C ASP A 360 -14.13 -14.51 8.77
N GLU A 361 -12.98 -14.78 8.14
CA GLU A 361 -11.65 -14.45 8.62
C GLU A 361 -10.73 -14.06 7.47
N VAL A 362 -9.80 -13.16 7.74
CA VAL A 362 -8.76 -12.71 6.81
C VAL A 362 -7.40 -12.95 7.44
N LEU A 363 -6.50 -13.60 6.71
CA LEU A 363 -5.09 -13.70 7.06
C LEU A 363 -4.34 -12.48 6.48
N ILE A 364 -3.55 -11.83 7.34
CA ILE A 364 -2.67 -10.72 6.97
C ILE A 364 -1.24 -11.14 7.31
N GLU A 365 -0.37 -11.07 6.33
CA GLU A 365 1.04 -11.42 6.46
C GLU A 365 1.91 -10.19 6.32
N PHE A 366 2.94 -10.10 7.16
CA PHE A 366 3.95 -9.07 7.06
C PHE A 366 5.33 -9.68 7.27
N ASN A 367 6.21 -9.51 6.30
CA ASN A 367 7.61 -9.88 6.38
C ASN A 367 8.45 -8.67 6.02
N ASN A 368 9.26 -8.21 6.96
CA ASN A 368 10.19 -7.10 6.71
C ASN A 368 11.57 -7.62 6.29
N ASN A 369 12.46 -6.71 5.97
CA ASN A 369 13.86 -6.97 5.68
C ASN A 369 14.82 -6.35 6.73
N ASP A 370 14.27 -5.61 7.72
CA ASP A 370 14.99 -4.96 8.80
C ASP A 370 14.31 -5.21 10.15
N ALA A 371 15.10 -5.29 11.23
CA ALA A 371 14.58 -5.24 12.59
C ALA A 371 14.05 -3.82 12.89
N ARG A 372 12.88 -3.72 13.51
CA ARG A 372 12.19 -2.44 13.77
C ARG A 372 11.44 -2.49 15.09
N MET A 373 11.26 -1.30 15.69
CA MET A 373 10.45 -1.10 16.88
C MET A 373 10.86 -2.03 18.03
N GLY A 374 12.16 -2.10 18.32
CA GLY A 374 12.70 -2.88 19.42
C GLY A 374 12.63 -4.40 19.28
N MET A 375 12.19 -4.93 18.13
CA MET A 375 12.13 -6.36 17.91
C MET A 375 13.52 -6.98 17.80
N VAL A 376 13.68 -8.19 18.37
CA VAL A 376 14.96 -8.91 18.41
C VAL A 376 15.38 -9.38 17.03
N THR A 377 14.42 -9.76 16.19
CA THR A 377 14.67 -10.24 14.83
C THR A 377 13.91 -9.42 13.79
N VAL A 378 14.16 -9.71 12.54
CA VAL A 378 13.40 -9.12 11.44
C VAL A 378 11.91 -9.51 11.55
N PRO A 379 10.98 -8.58 11.63
CA PRO A 379 9.57 -8.88 11.88
C PRO A 379 8.97 -9.79 10.83
N ARG A 380 8.42 -10.91 11.29
CA ARG A 380 7.57 -11.83 10.55
C ARG A 380 6.27 -11.98 11.31
N VAL A 381 5.22 -11.33 10.83
CA VAL A 381 3.95 -11.24 11.55
C VAL A 381 2.86 -12.00 10.79
N ARG A 382 2.07 -12.73 11.54
CA ARG A 382 0.87 -13.40 11.04
C ARG A 382 -0.32 -12.95 11.84
N THR A 383 -1.26 -12.28 11.18
CA THR A 383 -2.46 -11.76 11.82
C THR A 383 -3.68 -12.43 11.25
N LEU A 384 -4.51 -12.97 12.11
CA LEU A 384 -5.85 -13.43 11.79
C LEU A 384 -6.87 -12.41 12.28
N ARG A 385 -7.69 -11.89 11.38
CA ARG A 385 -8.75 -10.94 11.69
C ARG A 385 -10.12 -11.53 11.30
N SER A 386 -11.02 -11.57 12.25
CA SER A 386 -12.45 -11.82 12.06
C SER A 386 -13.25 -10.55 12.31
N LYS A 387 -14.58 -10.64 12.29
CA LYS A 387 -15.46 -9.53 12.72
C LYS A 387 -15.29 -9.19 14.19
N SER A 388 -15.06 -10.21 15.03
CA SER A 388 -15.06 -10.09 16.49
C SER A 388 -13.66 -10.07 17.10
N TRP A 389 -12.65 -10.58 16.41
CA TRP A 389 -11.32 -10.78 17.00
C TRP A 389 -10.20 -10.42 16.05
N ARG A 390 -9.08 -9.94 16.62
CA ARG A 390 -7.78 -9.89 15.94
C ARG A 390 -6.72 -10.58 16.80
N LEU A 391 -6.03 -11.54 16.20
CA LEU A 391 -4.85 -12.20 16.78
C LEU A 391 -3.64 -11.89 15.90
N SER A 392 -2.53 -11.42 16.48
CA SER A 392 -1.24 -11.29 15.78
C SER A 392 -0.16 -12.05 16.52
N VAL A 393 0.58 -12.88 15.77
CA VAL A 393 1.74 -13.64 16.24
C VAL A 393 2.99 -13.09 15.58
N TYR A 394 4.03 -12.85 16.38
CA TYR A 394 5.32 -12.34 15.97
C TYR A 394 6.34 -13.45 16.11
N ALA A 395 7.03 -13.83 15.03
CA ALA A 395 8.02 -14.87 15.09
C ALA A 395 9.22 -14.44 15.95
N ASP A 396 9.72 -15.37 16.75
CA ASP A 396 10.88 -15.18 17.65
C ASP A 396 10.66 -14.15 18.79
N GLU A 397 9.43 -13.71 18.99
CA GLU A 397 9.03 -12.85 20.12
C GLU A 397 8.19 -13.64 21.13
N ASP A 398 8.32 -13.32 22.41
CA ASP A 398 7.57 -13.95 23.49
C ASP A 398 6.22 -13.27 23.78
N TRP A 399 5.87 -12.28 22.97
CA TRP A 399 4.63 -11.50 23.05
C TRP A 399 3.84 -11.58 21.73
N GLY A 400 2.59 -11.17 21.81
CA GLY A 400 1.69 -11.07 20.68
C GLY A 400 0.55 -10.11 20.97
N GLU A 401 -0.45 -10.10 20.10
CA GLU A 401 -1.60 -9.23 20.24
C GLU A 401 -2.89 -10.05 20.11
N LEU A 402 -3.84 -9.79 21.01
CA LEU A 402 -5.19 -10.32 20.97
C LEU A 402 -6.18 -9.23 21.36
N TYR A 403 -7.10 -8.88 20.47
CA TYR A 403 -8.13 -7.87 20.74
C TYR A 403 -9.51 -8.39 20.47
N ASP A 404 -10.45 -8.08 21.38
CA ASP A 404 -11.89 -8.31 21.24
C ASP A 404 -12.51 -7.10 20.53
N LEU A 405 -12.70 -7.19 19.22
CA LEU A 405 -13.17 -6.08 18.39
C LEU A 405 -14.65 -5.74 18.57
N GLU A 406 -15.43 -6.60 19.23
CA GLU A 406 -16.83 -6.31 19.57
C GLU A 406 -16.90 -5.36 20.77
N ASN A 407 -16.04 -5.56 21.79
CA ASN A 407 -16.03 -4.78 23.02
C ASN A 407 -14.95 -3.70 23.03
N ASP A 408 -13.92 -3.84 22.21
CA ASP A 408 -12.79 -2.91 22.05
C ASP A 408 -12.45 -2.73 20.56
N PRO A 409 -13.32 -2.06 19.78
CA PRO A 409 -13.11 -1.85 18.35
C PRO A 409 -11.90 -0.98 18.03
N ASN A 410 -11.40 -0.23 19.01
CA ASN A 410 -10.23 0.66 18.90
C ASN A 410 -8.92 0.00 19.31
N GLU A 411 -8.94 -1.29 19.69
CA GLU A 411 -7.74 -2.06 19.99
C GLU A 411 -6.88 -1.45 21.12
N THR A 412 -7.56 -0.98 22.19
CA THR A 412 -6.92 -0.28 23.32
C THR A 412 -6.48 -1.20 24.45
N HIS A 413 -6.90 -2.46 24.45
CA HIS A 413 -6.60 -3.42 25.51
C HIS A 413 -6.14 -4.76 24.92
N ASN A 414 -4.83 -4.98 24.89
CA ASN A 414 -4.26 -6.24 24.45
C ASN A 414 -4.51 -7.37 25.46
N LEU A 415 -5.28 -8.37 25.07
CA LEU A 415 -5.68 -9.53 25.87
C LEU A 415 -4.70 -10.71 25.76
N TRP A 416 -3.53 -10.54 25.17
CA TRP A 416 -2.57 -11.63 24.92
C TRP A 416 -2.20 -12.41 26.17
N ASN A 417 -2.04 -11.73 27.31
CA ASN A 417 -1.69 -12.30 28.59
C ASN A 417 -2.89 -12.38 29.58
N ASP A 418 -4.13 -12.15 29.12
CA ASP A 418 -5.32 -12.27 29.97
C ASP A 418 -5.77 -13.73 30.01
N GLU A 419 -5.74 -14.32 31.21
CA GLU A 419 -6.18 -15.70 31.45
C GLU A 419 -7.62 -15.95 30.99
N LYS A 420 -8.52 -14.96 31.09
CA LYS A 420 -9.90 -15.06 30.66
C LYS A 420 -10.03 -15.18 29.13
N ALA A 421 -9.05 -14.67 28.38
CA ALA A 421 -9.01 -14.72 26.93
C ALA A 421 -8.25 -15.94 26.38
N GLU A 422 -7.65 -16.78 27.25
CA GLU A 422 -6.81 -17.92 26.82
C GLU A 422 -7.54 -18.89 25.88
N LYS A 423 -8.81 -19.18 26.15
CA LYS A 423 -9.61 -20.04 25.28
C LYS A 423 -9.82 -19.44 23.89
N ALA A 424 -10.05 -18.12 23.81
CA ALA A 424 -10.17 -17.42 22.54
C ALA A 424 -8.84 -17.40 21.80
N LYS A 425 -7.73 -17.12 22.50
CA LYS A 425 -6.36 -17.15 21.95
C LYS A 425 -6.04 -18.51 21.35
N LEU A 426 -6.28 -19.60 22.08
CA LEU A 426 -6.03 -20.96 21.60
C LEU A 426 -6.86 -21.27 20.34
N LYS A 427 -8.17 -20.98 20.36
CA LYS A 427 -9.05 -21.20 19.21
C LYS A 427 -8.57 -20.45 17.97
N LEU A 428 -8.23 -19.16 18.12
CA LEU A 428 -7.76 -18.33 17.01
C LEU A 428 -6.38 -18.78 16.50
N SER A 429 -5.50 -19.23 17.40
CA SER A 429 -4.20 -19.80 17.02
C SER A 429 -4.35 -21.06 16.16
N LEU A 430 -5.25 -21.95 16.50
CA LEU A 430 -5.57 -23.12 15.68
C LEU A 430 -6.13 -22.72 14.32
N ARG A 431 -7.03 -21.72 14.28
CA ARG A 431 -7.55 -21.18 13.01
C ARG A 431 -6.45 -20.55 12.17
N LEU A 432 -5.51 -19.84 12.80
CA LEU A 432 -4.34 -19.28 12.12
C LEU A 432 -3.51 -20.39 11.47
N VAL A 433 -3.23 -21.46 12.19
CA VAL A 433 -2.50 -22.64 11.66
C VAL A 433 -3.24 -23.27 10.46
N GLU A 434 -4.58 -23.41 10.54
CA GLU A 434 -5.39 -23.90 9.41
C GLU A 434 -5.28 -22.98 8.18
N HIS A 435 -5.32 -21.65 8.38
CA HIS A 435 -5.14 -20.67 7.29
C HIS A 435 -3.76 -20.81 6.65
N LEU A 436 -2.70 -20.92 7.44
CA LEU A 436 -1.34 -21.12 6.95
C LEU A 436 -1.19 -22.43 6.16
N ALA A 437 -1.79 -23.52 6.64
CA ALA A 437 -1.78 -24.81 5.93
C ALA A 437 -2.53 -24.73 4.58
N ARG A 438 -3.65 -24.00 4.51
CA ARG A 438 -4.43 -23.82 3.28
C ARG A 438 -3.71 -22.92 2.25
N GLN A 439 -2.83 -22.05 2.70
CA GLN A 439 -2.09 -21.12 1.82
C GLN A 439 -0.78 -21.69 1.30
N THR A 440 -0.55 -23.00 1.45
CA THR A 440 0.55 -23.66 0.78
C THR A 440 0.45 -23.42 -0.73
N ASP A 441 1.57 -23.04 -1.33
CA ASP A 441 1.64 -22.80 -2.77
C ASP A 441 1.23 -24.07 -3.53
N SER A 442 0.21 -23.96 -4.37
CA SER A 442 -0.31 -25.07 -5.17
C SER A 442 0.14 -25.01 -6.63
N SER A 443 1.07 -24.09 -6.96
CA SER A 443 1.61 -23.94 -8.30
C SER A 443 3.13 -24.17 -8.31
N PRO A 444 3.66 -24.91 -9.29
CA PRO A 444 2.97 -25.61 -10.40
C PRO A 444 2.21 -26.86 -9.91
N ARG A 445 1.16 -27.24 -10.64
CA ARG A 445 0.46 -28.50 -10.35
C ARG A 445 1.40 -29.70 -10.47
N SER A 446 1.22 -30.66 -9.57
CA SER A 446 1.87 -31.96 -9.69
C SER A 446 1.50 -32.61 -11.04
N LYS A 447 2.49 -33.04 -11.81
CA LYS A 447 2.29 -33.69 -13.10
C LYS A 447 2.30 -35.20 -13.03
N ARG A 448 2.68 -35.78 -11.86
CA ARG A 448 2.77 -37.23 -11.65
C ARG A 448 2.46 -37.58 -10.20
N LEU A 449 2.05 -38.80 -9.96
CA LEU A 449 2.03 -39.36 -8.60
C LEU A 449 3.44 -39.45 -8.06
N ALA A 450 3.62 -39.08 -6.80
CA ALA A 450 4.88 -39.21 -6.09
C ALA A 450 5.05 -40.62 -5.54
#